data_7a9993e8306ec753ba68851a513a251c
#
_entry.id   7a9993e8306ec753ba68851a513a251c
#
_cell.length_a   1.000
_cell.length_b   1.000
_cell.length_c   1.000
_cell.angle_alpha   90.00
_cell.angle_beta   90.00
_cell.angle_gamma   90.00
#
_symmetry.space_group_name_H-M   'P 1'
#
loop_
_entity.id
_entity.type
_entity.pdbx_description
1 polymer ?
#
loop_
_entity_poly.entity_id
_entity_poly.type
_entity_poly.pdbx_seq_one_letter_code
_entity_poly.pdbx_strand_id
1 'polypeptide(L)'
;MKIRSVKYNNRRRAFEIKMSTRSFVLPYAKADPPPGPGDSVIRAFVDEELGREGFTYVLASGQEGTVHMEQVLEYNQDPGHLRDLILYRLTLEAQRRVTASALSRREVIRRLDTSATQFYRLLDQTNYRKSVDQLLSLLHVLDCDVDLVVRDGS
;
A
#
# COMPACT_ATOMS: atom_id res chain seq x y z
N MET A 1 17.81 15.16 1.39
CA MET A 1 17.60 13.93 0.60
C MET A 1 16.75 14.23 -0.61
N LYS A 2 17.27 13.93 -1.79
CA LYS A 2 16.59 14.30 -3.02
C LYS A 2 15.96 13.09 -3.70
N ILE A 3 14.75 13.28 -4.20
CA ILE A 3 14.01 12.25 -4.94
C ILE A 3 14.54 12.22 -6.37
N ARG A 4 14.84 11.02 -6.86
CA ARG A 4 15.21 10.81 -8.26
C ARG A 4 13.98 10.73 -9.15
N SER A 5 13.02 9.93 -8.73
CA SER A 5 11.79 9.75 -9.48
C SER A 5 10.64 9.36 -8.56
N VAL A 6 9.45 9.66 -8.99
CA VAL A 6 8.22 9.21 -8.34
C VAL A 6 7.34 8.57 -9.42
N LYS A 7 6.73 7.45 -9.07
CA LYS A 7 5.75 6.77 -9.90
C LYS A 7 4.46 6.61 -9.10
N TYR A 8 3.35 6.72 -9.79
CA TYR A 8 2.06 6.38 -9.19
C TYR A 8 1.60 5.03 -9.73
N ASN A 9 0.90 4.29 -8.88
CA ASN A 9 0.35 3.00 -9.25
C ASN A 9 -1.09 2.92 -8.76
N ASN A 10 -2.03 3.22 -9.63
CA ASN A 10 -3.46 3.25 -9.29
C ASN A 10 -4.01 1.87 -8.97
N ARG A 11 -3.40 0.84 -9.49
CA ARG A 11 -3.79 -0.55 -9.21
C ARG A 11 -3.42 -0.93 -7.79
N ARG A 12 -2.20 -0.60 -7.35
CA ARG A 12 -1.70 -0.86 -6.00
C ARG A 12 -2.08 0.23 -5.01
N ARG A 13 -2.54 1.36 -5.51
CA ARG A 13 -2.96 2.53 -4.73
C ARG A 13 -1.85 3.03 -3.83
N ALA A 14 -0.70 3.24 -4.43
CA ALA A 14 0.49 3.73 -3.76
C ALA A 14 1.38 4.52 -4.71
N PHE A 15 2.16 5.42 -4.11
CA PHE A 15 3.29 6.07 -4.78
C PHE A 15 4.56 5.28 -4.51
N GLU A 16 5.40 5.18 -5.52
CA GLU A 16 6.72 4.57 -5.43
C GLU A 16 7.75 5.69 -5.59
N ILE A 17 8.53 5.94 -4.55
CA ILE A 17 9.51 7.03 -4.50
C ILE A 17 10.90 6.43 -4.58
N LYS A 18 11.67 6.84 -5.59
CA LYS A 18 13.02 6.34 -5.80
C LYS A 18 14.04 7.44 -5.45
N MET A 19 14.95 7.09 -4.55
CA MET A 19 16.12 7.88 -4.21
C MET A 19 17.34 7.31 -4.93
N SER A 20 18.52 7.83 -4.65
CA SER A 20 19.76 7.35 -5.29
C SER A 20 20.07 5.88 -4.98
N THR A 21 19.86 5.45 -3.72
CA THR A 21 20.21 4.10 -3.24
C THR A 21 19.05 3.35 -2.61
N ARG A 22 17.92 4.02 -2.37
CA ARG A 22 16.77 3.42 -1.67
C ARG A 22 15.48 3.73 -2.39
N SER A 23 14.50 2.89 -2.17
CA SER A 23 13.13 3.11 -2.67
C SER A 23 12.16 3.03 -1.50
N PHE A 24 11.12 3.85 -1.56
CA PHE A 24 10.08 3.91 -0.53
C PHE A 24 8.71 3.80 -1.17
N VAL A 25 7.74 3.39 -0.38
CA VAL A 25 6.35 3.32 -0.79
C VAL A 25 5.52 4.20 0.14
N LEU A 26 4.61 4.98 -0.42
CA LEU A 26 3.62 5.72 0.35
C LEU A 26 2.24 5.37 -0.20
N PRO A 27 1.40 4.69 0.60
CA PRO A 27 0.03 4.40 0.17
C PRO A 27 -0.80 5.67 -0.04
N TYR A 28 -1.72 5.63 -0.99
CA TYR A 28 -2.61 6.75 -1.28
C TYR A 28 -3.39 7.21 -0.04
N ALA A 29 -3.75 6.29 0.83
CA ALA A 29 -4.50 6.62 2.05
C ALA A 29 -3.71 7.54 3.00
N LYS A 30 -2.41 7.64 2.85
CA LYS A 30 -1.53 8.51 3.65
C LYS A 30 -1.22 9.83 2.98
N ALA A 31 -1.76 10.07 1.80
CA ALA A 31 -1.62 11.35 1.08
C ALA A 31 -2.86 12.23 1.33
N ASP A 32 -2.70 13.52 1.14
CA ASP A 32 -3.78 14.49 1.31
C ASP A 32 -3.78 15.47 0.12
N PRO A 33 -4.83 15.50 -0.72
CA PRO A 33 -6.03 14.66 -0.68
C PRO A 33 -5.74 13.22 -1.08
N PRO A 34 -6.41 12.23 -0.43
CA PRO A 34 -6.17 10.83 -0.78
C PRO A 34 -6.84 10.48 -2.11
N PRO A 35 -6.07 9.95 -3.07
CA PRO A 35 -6.67 9.43 -4.30
C PRO A 35 -7.64 8.29 -4.00
N GLY A 36 -8.69 8.19 -4.78
CA GLY A 36 -9.72 7.17 -4.59
C GLY A 36 -10.18 6.55 -5.89
N PRO A 37 -11.10 5.55 -5.84
CA PRO A 37 -11.58 4.87 -7.04
C PRO A 37 -12.24 5.79 -8.06
N GLY A 38 -12.90 6.85 -7.59
CA GLY A 38 -13.54 7.83 -8.45
C GLY A 38 -12.65 9.02 -8.79
N ASP A 39 -11.43 9.07 -8.27
CA ASP A 39 -10.53 10.20 -8.44
C ASP A 39 -9.09 9.72 -8.38
N SER A 40 -8.66 9.06 -9.44
CA SER A 40 -7.35 8.44 -9.53
C SER A 40 -6.25 9.47 -9.82
N VAL A 41 -5.02 9.10 -9.52
CA VAL A 41 -3.85 9.90 -9.90
C VAL A 41 -3.67 9.80 -11.41
N ILE A 42 -3.53 10.96 -12.05
CA ILE A 42 -3.25 11.03 -13.49
C ILE A 42 -1.85 11.54 -13.79
N ARG A 43 -1.19 12.12 -12.79
CA ARG A 43 0.17 12.65 -12.95
C ARG A 43 0.85 12.71 -11.60
N ALA A 44 2.14 12.40 -11.58
CA ALA A 44 3.00 12.60 -10.41
C ALA A 44 4.39 13.00 -10.91
N PHE A 45 4.99 13.96 -10.23
CA PHE A 45 6.32 14.47 -10.63
C PHE A 45 7.08 14.97 -9.41
N VAL A 46 8.40 14.86 -9.50
CA VAL A 46 9.30 15.41 -8.48
C VAL A 46 9.22 16.94 -8.55
N ASP A 47 9.07 17.56 -7.39
CA ASP A 47 8.86 19.00 -7.33
C ASP A 47 10.20 19.74 -7.24
N GLU A 48 10.57 20.44 -8.33
CA GLU A 48 11.79 21.20 -8.39
C GLU A 48 11.75 22.44 -7.48
N GLU A 49 10.56 22.98 -7.24
CA GLU A 49 10.39 24.14 -6.34
C GLU A 49 10.70 23.77 -4.90
N LEU A 50 10.55 22.50 -4.54
CA LEU A 50 10.91 21.98 -3.23
C LEU A 50 12.35 21.43 -3.20
N GLY A 51 13.18 21.79 -4.17
CA GLY A 51 14.56 21.32 -4.25
C GLY A 51 14.65 19.81 -4.44
N ARG A 52 13.65 19.18 -5.03
CA ARG A 52 13.49 17.73 -5.20
C ARG A 52 13.35 16.96 -3.87
N GLU A 53 12.94 17.65 -2.82
CA GLU A 53 12.69 17.02 -1.50
C GLU A 53 11.21 16.73 -1.29
N GLY A 54 10.43 16.72 -2.35
CA GLY A 54 9.01 16.40 -2.35
C GLY A 54 8.54 16.08 -3.75
N PHE A 55 7.31 15.62 -3.85
CA PHE A 55 6.65 15.39 -5.13
C PHE A 55 5.21 15.90 -5.09
N THR A 56 4.71 16.21 -6.27
CA THR A 56 3.33 16.66 -6.47
C THR A 56 2.60 15.65 -7.32
N TYR A 57 1.33 15.41 -7.00
CA TYR A 57 0.46 14.54 -7.78
C TYR A 57 -0.82 15.28 -8.14
N VAL A 58 -1.39 14.91 -9.26
CA VAL A 58 -2.63 15.49 -9.78
C VAL A 58 -3.68 14.39 -9.91
N LEU A 59 -4.87 14.67 -9.42
CA LEU A 59 -6.00 13.74 -9.49
C LEU A 59 -6.83 14.02 -10.74
N ALA A 60 -7.65 13.05 -11.14
CA ALA A 60 -8.54 13.17 -12.27
C ALA A 60 -9.52 14.36 -12.13
N SER A 61 -9.90 14.71 -10.90
CA SER A 61 -10.74 15.88 -10.59
C SER A 61 -10.04 17.22 -10.83
N GLY A 62 -8.71 17.22 -10.98
CA GLY A 62 -7.91 18.43 -11.06
C GLY A 62 -7.32 18.86 -9.73
N GLN A 63 -7.71 18.22 -8.61
CA GLN A 63 -7.08 18.51 -7.32
C GLN A 63 -5.62 18.06 -7.34
N GLU A 64 -4.81 18.79 -6.61
CA GLU A 64 -3.39 18.49 -6.46
C GLU A 64 -3.04 18.26 -5.01
N GLY A 65 -2.02 17.45 -4.79
CA GLY A 65 -1.43 17.27 -3.47
C GLY A 65 0.08 17.27 -3.57
N THR A 66 0.71 17.63 -2.47
CA THR A 66 2.18 17.65 -2.36
C THR A 66 2.59 16.81 -1.17
N VAL A 67 3.58 15.96 -1.37
CA VAL A 67 4.13 15.11 -0.32
C VAL A 67 5.61 15.48 -0.16
N HIS A 68 5.99 15.81 1.08
CA HIS A 68 7.39 16.07 1.43
C HIS A 68 8.09 14.76 1.78
N MET A 69 9.38 14.70 1.48
CA MET A 69 10.19 13.50 1.77
C MET A 69 10.17 13.13 3.25
N GLU A 70 10.07 14.12 4.13
CA GLU A 70 9.95 13.89 5.57
C GLU A 70 8.74 13.01 5.91
N GLN A 71 7.60 13.22 5.25
CA GLN A 71 6.40 12.40 5.45
C GLN A 71 6.62 10.96 5.03
N VAL A 72 7.33 10.77 3.91
CA VAL A 72 7.67 9.43 3.41
C VAL A 72 8.59 8.71 4.39
N LEU A 73 9.62 9.40 4.89
CA LEU A 73 10.57 8.83 5.84
C LEU A 73 9.90 8.49 7.17
N GLU A 74 9.07 9.39 7.66
CA GLU A 74 8.33 9.18 8.90
C GLU A 74 7.43 7.95 8.79
N TYR A 75 6.68 7.83 7.70
CA TYR A 75 5.84 6.67 7.44
C TYR A 75 6.65 5.36 7.45
N ASN A 76 7.83 5.36 6.84
CA ASN A 76 8.65 4.15 6.71
C ASN A 76 9.50 3.83 7.94
N GLN A 77 9.66 4.76 8.89
CA GLN A 77 10.48 4.57 10.10
C GLN A 77 9.65 4.42 11.37
N ASP A 78 8.50 5.06 11.44
CA ASP A 78 7.62 4.95 12.60
C ASP A 78 7.07 3.53 12.71
N PRO A 79 7.13 2.88 13.90
CA PRO A 79 6.60 1.53 14.07
C PRO A 79 5.13 1.38 13.70
N GLY A 80 4.30 2.40 13.96
CA GLY A 80 2.91 2.40 13.53
C GLY A 80 2.76 2.43 12.02
N HIS A 81 3.57 3.23 11.36
CA HIS A 81 3.60 3.29 9.90
C HIS A 81 4.18 2.02 9.29
N LEU A 82 5.17 1.40 9.94
CA LEU A 82 5.70 0.11 9.49
C LEU A 82 4.62 -0.97 9.56
N ARG A 83 3.81 -0.98 10.63
CA ARG A 83 2.66 -1.87 10.75
C ARG A 83 1.71 -1.68 9.55
N ASP A 84 1.37 -0.45 9.23
CA ASP A 84 0.51 -0.14 8.09
C ASP A 84 1.12 -0.62 6.77
N LEU A 85 2.41 -0.44 6.60
CA LEU A 85 3.13 -0.91 5.41
C LEU A 85 3.09 -2.44 5.31
N ILE A 86 3.26 -3.14 6.41
CA ILE A 86 3.17 -4.61 6.45
C ILE A 86 1.75 -5.05 6.10
N LEU A 87 0.73 -4.43 6.69
CA LEU A 87 -0.67 -4.72 6.35
C LEU A 87 -0.96 -4.50 4.87
N TYR A 88 -0.46 -3.41 4.32
CA TYR A 88 -0.61 -3.10 2.90
C TYR A 88 0.01 -4.20 2.02
N ARG A 89 1.25 -4.58 2.30
CA ARG A 89 1.96 -5.62 1.55
C ARG A 89 1.28 -6.98 1.65
N LEU A 90 0.85 -7.36 2.84
CA LEU A 90 0.12 -8.60 3.06
C LEU A 90 -1.22 -8.60 2.30
N THR A 91 -1.89 -7.46 2.28
CA THR A 91 -3.16 -7.31 1.55
C THR A 91 -2.96 -7.48 0.05
N LEU A 92 -1.94 -6.85 -0.53
CA LEU A 92 -1.64 -7.01 -1.96
C LEU A 92 -1.32 -8.47 -2.29
N GLU A 93 -0.56 -9.14 -1.45
CA GLU A 93 -0.23 -10.55 -1.64
C GLU A 93 -1.48 -11.42 -1.53
N ALA A 94 -2.35 -11.14 -0.55
CA ALA A 94 -3.61 -11.85 -0.40
C ALA A 94 -4.52 -11.68 -1.63
N GLN A 95 -4.62 -10.47 -2.16
CA GLN A 95 -5.38 -10.21 -3.39
C GLN A 95 -4.86 -11.06 -4.55
N ARG A 96 -3.56 -11.09 -4.72
CA ARG A 96 -2.91 -11.86 -5.79
C ARG A 96 -3.19 -13.35 -5.63
N ARG A 97 -3.08 -13.86 -4.42
CA ARG A 97 -3.29 -15.28 -4.12
C ARG A 97 -4.74 -15.70 -4.25
N VAL A 98 -5.68 -14.85 -3.85
CA VAL A 98 -7.11 -15.11 -4.06
C VAL A 98 -7.42 -15.24 -5.55
N THR A 99 -6.91 -14.33 -6.36
CA THR A 99 -7.13 -14.35 -7.81
C THR A 99 -6.52 -15.58 -8.47
N ALA A 100 -5.36 -16.02 -8.00
CA ALA A 100 -4.66 -17.19 -8.56
C ALA A 100 -5.14 -18.53 -7.99
N SER A 101 -5.94 -18.53 -6.94
CA SER A 101 -6.38 -19.73 -6.25
C SER A 101 -7.37 -20.55 -7.08
N ALA A 102 -7.28 -21.88 -6.99
CA ALA A 102 -8.30 -22.77 -7.53
C ALA A 102 -9.59 -22.76 -6.73
N LEU A 103 -9.56 -22.27 -5.48
CA LEU A 103 -10.74 -22.13 -4.65
C LEU A 103 -11.57 -20.93 -5.11
N SER A 104 -12.91 -21.09 -5.10
CA SER A 104 -13.80 -19.96 -5.31
C SER A 104 -13.74 -19.02 -4.09
N ARG A 105 -14.10 -17.76 -4.29
CA ARG A 105 -14.18 -16.80 -3.17
C ARG A 105 -15.15 -17.26 -2.11
N ARG A 106 -16.27 -17.87 -2.49
CA ARG A 106 -17.24 -18.44 -1.57
C ARG A 106 -16.61 -19.52 -0.70
N GLU A 107 -15.81 -20.41 -1.29
CA GLU A 107 -15.11 -21.46 -0.54
C GLU A 107 -14.06 -20.90 0.41
N VAL A 108 -13.33 -19.88 -0.01
CA VAL A 108 -12.36 -19.20 0.86
C VAL A 108 -13.07 -18.57 2.05
N ILE A 109 -14.17 -17.88 1.80
CA ILE A 109 -14.99 -17.25 2.86
C ILE A 109 -15.47 -18.31 3.86
N ARG A 110 -15.94 -19.45 3.36
CA ARG A 110 -16.40 -20.56 4.19
C ARG A 110 -15.28 -21.11 5.07
N ARG A 111 -14.10 -21.33 4.49
CA ARG A 111 -12.94 -21.87 5.23
C ARG A 111 -12.40 -20.90 6.26
N LEU A 112 -12.50 -19.60 5.99
CA LEU A 112 -12.14 -18.58 6.95
C LEU A 112 -13.17 -18.42 8.08
N ASP A 113 -14.35 -19.01 7.94
CA ASP A 113 -15.45 -18.87 8.89
C ASP A 113 -15.80 -17.40 9.10
N THR A 114 -15.98 -16.68 8.02
CA THR A 114 -16.25 -15.23 8.04
C THR A 114 -17.40 -14.90 7.10
N SER A 115 -17.80 -13.63 7.07
CA SER A 115 -18.79 -13.13 6.12
C SER A 115 -18.14 -12.60 4.85
N ALA A 116 -18.92 -12.47 3.78
CA ALA A 116 -18.45 -11.84 2.55
C ALA A 116 -17.98 -10.41 2.79
N THR A 117 -18.72 -9.65 3.62
CA THR A 117 -18.37 -8.28 3.98
C THR A 117 -17.01 -8.21 4.66
N GLN A 118 -16.75 -9.09 5.63
CA GLN A 118 -15.46 -9.12 6.32
C GLN A 118 -14.33 -9.57 5.40
N PHE A 119 -14.60 -10.54 4.54
CA PHE A 119 -13.63 -11.00 3.55
C PHE A 119 -13.18 -9.86 2.64
N TYR A 120 -14.11 -9.09 2.09
CA TYR A 120 -13.77 -7.96 1.22
C TYR A 120 -13.09 -6.82 1.96
N ARG A 121 -13.37 -6.63 3.25
CA ARG A 121 -12.62 -5.70 4.10
C ARG A 121 -11.17 -6.12 4.27
N LEU A 122 -10.92 -7.43 4.40
CA LEU A 122 -9.54 -7.94 4.47
C LEU A 122 -8.77 -7.66 3.18
N LEU A 123 -9.43 -7.73 2.03
CA LEU A 123 -8.81 -7.50 0.73
C LEU A 123 -8.71 -6.03 0.34
N ASP A 124 -9.27 -5.12 1.14
CA ASP A 124 -9.22 -3.69 0.86
C ASP A 124 -7.88 -3.10 1.34
N GLN A 125 -7.02 -2.73 0.39
CA GLN A 125 -5.70 -2.18 0.70
C GLN A 125 -5.76 -0.79 1.34
N THR A 126 -6.91 -0.14 1.36
CA THR A 126 -7.10 1.14 2.06
C THR A 126 -7.57 0.98 3.49
N ASN A 127 -7.91 -0.24 3.90
CA ASN A 127 -8.35 -0.54 5.26
C ASN A 127 -7.17 -0.95 6.13
N TYR A 128 -6.84 -0.13 7.13
CA TYR A 128 -5.76 -0.38 8.09
C TYR A 128 -6.28 -0.80 9.47
N ARG A 129 -7.58 -1.08 9.60
CA ARG A 129 -8.20 -1.51 10.86
C ARG A 129 -8.23 -3.04 11.02
N LYS A 130 -7.78 -3.76 10.04
CA LYS A 130 -7.65 -5.22 10.09
C LYS A 130 -6.37 -5.62 10.83
N SER A 131 -6.30 -6.87 11.27
CA SER A 131 -5.13 -7.38 11.97
C SER A 131 -4.24 -8.20 11.03
N VAL A 132 -2.96 -8.32 11.41
CA VAL A 132 -2.03 -9.23 10.75
C VAL A 132 -2.53 -10.67 10.85
N ASP A 133 -3.09 -11.05 12.00
CA ASP A 133 -3.61 -12.39 12.23
C ASP A 133 -4.68 -12.79 11.21
N GLN A 134 -5.59 -11.87 10.89
CA GLN A 134 -6.65 -12.12 9.91
C GLN A 134 -6.07 -12.37 8.52
N LEU A 135 -5.06 -11.59 8.13
CA LEU A 135 -4.38 -11.76 6.84
C LEU A 135 -3.58 -13.05 6.79
N LEU A 136 -2.91 -13.41 7.88
CA LEU A 136 -2.19 -14.69 7.97
C LEU A 136 -3.17 -15.87 7.88
N SER A 137 -4.33 -15.78 8.51
CA SER A 137 -5.37 -16.80 8.40
C SER A 137 -5.85 -16.95 6.96
N LEU A 138 -6.06 -15.86 6.26
CA LEU A 138 -6.46 -15.88 4.86
C LEU A 138 -5.38 -16.54 3.99
N LEU A 139 -4.13 -16.16 4.16
CA LEU A 139 -3.02 -16.74 3.42
C LEU A 139 -2.86 -18.23 3.70
N HIS A 140 -3.10 -18.65 4.94
CA HIS A 140 -3.08 -20.08 5.31
C HIS A 140 -4.17 -20.86 4.58
N VAL A 141 -5.37 -20.32 4.49
CA VAL A 141 -6.48 -20.95 3.72
C VAL A 141 -6.11 -21.09 2.25
N LEU A 142 -5.30 -20.17 1.73
CA LEU A 142 -4.83 -20.17 0.34
C LEU A 142 -3.55 -21.01 0.14
N ASP A 143 -3.18 -21.80 1.12
CA ASP A 143 -2.00 -22.69 1.08
C ASP A 143 -0.68 -21.91 0.93
N CYS A 144 -0.60 -20.73 1.52
CA CYS A 144 0.61 -19.92 1.49
C CYS A 144 1.36 -20.01 2.80
N ASP A 145 2.68 -20.15 2.71
CA ASP A 145 3.56 -19.99 3.86
C ASP A 145 4.04 -18.55 3.95
N VAL A 146 4.09 -18.03 5.17
CA VAL A 146 4.58 -16.69 5.46
C VAL A 146 5.77 -16.80 6.39
N ASP A 147 6.87 -16.15 6.02
CA ASP A 147 8.08 -16.11 6.82
C ASP A 147 8.50 -14.66 7.05
N LEU A 148 9.25 -14.43 8.10
CA LEU A 148 9.72 -13.10 8.49
C LEU A 148 11.23 -13.03 8.34
N VAL A 149 11.70 -12.02 7.62
CA VAL A 149 13.13 -11.74 7.48
C VAL A 149 13.43 -10.39 8.12
N VAL A 150 14.38 -10.40 9.04
CA VAL A 150 14.90 -9.19 9.69
C VAL A 150 16.34 -9.00 9.23
N ARG A 151 16.65 -7.80 8.78
CA ARG A 151 18.00 -7.46 8.29
C ARG A 151 18.55 -6.29 9.10
N ASP A 152 19.88 -6.17 9.08
CA ASP A 152 20.52 -5.00 9.64
C ASP A 152 20.08 -3.76 8.85
N GLY A 153 19.74 -2.68 9.55
CA GLY A 153 19.43 -1.40 8.95
C GLY A 153 20.70 -0.74 8.44
N SER A 154 20.65 -0.24 7.21
CA SER A 154 21.82 0.42 6.61
C SER A 154 21.47 1.80 6.09
#